data_c6038a8220cf256731bfa1c9bea0c7d7
#
_entry.id   c6038a8220cf256731bfa1c9bea0c7d7
#
_cell.length_a   1.000
_cell.length_b   1.000
_cell.length_c   1.000
_cell.angle_alpha   90.00
_cell.angle_beta   90.00
_cell.angle_gamma   90.00
#
_symmetry.space_group_name_H-M   'P 1'
#
loop_
_entity.id
_entity.type
_entity.pdbx_description
1 polymer ?
#
loop_
_entity_poly.entity_id
_entity_poly.type
_entity_poly.pdbx_seq_one_letter_code
_entity_poly.pdbx_strand_id
1 'polypeptide(L)'
;VERAELIGVGTELIYGETLDTNTAELARSLKPYALKVERTLRVVDEPEPLAKEVRAAWERARLVVLSGGLGPTPDDVTREAVALALGEPLELDEAMLAEIEAFFRARGRDMPAANRKQALKIPSATWLKNPVGTAPGWWLRKEGKDLVLLPGPPPEWRPMWREVLPKLSLPQRPYAERVFKTWGIGESDIVERLGELFVRGEEVEVGTYPKLHGVEVVVRGREDRVAELSERIKKKLLREIWGEGDLTLAEAVKRRMEREGATLATMESLTGGLLGAEITRVPGASRFYLGGVVSYSVGAKARFGVPEELLAKTVSAETAKAMAEAARSLFGATYALATTGVAGPDPLEGEPVGTVYVALAGPKGTEARRYRFPGDREAVRLRSVYAALALLLT
;
A
#
# COMPACT_ATOMS: atom_id res chain seq x y z
N VAL A 1 -14.60 1.00 25.66
CA VAL A 1 -13.69 0.34 24.70
C VAL A 1 -12.27 0.67 25.11
N GLU A 2 -11.42 -0.34 25.27
CA GLU A 2 -10.01 -0.16 25.57
C GLU A 2 -9.30 0.58 24.42
N ARG A 3 -8.23 1.31 24.71
CA ARG A 3 -7.55 2.20 23.76
C ARG A 3 -6.12 1.74 23.49
N ALA A 4 -5.65 1.98 22.28
CA ALA A 4 -4.26 1.90 21.91
C ALA A 4 -3.75 3.23 21.38
N GLU A 5 -2.50 3.55 21.70
CA GLU A 5 -1.76 4.65 21.10
C GLU A 5 -0.47 4.15 20.47
N LEU A 6 -0.17 4.63 19.27
CA LEU A 6 1.00 4.23 18.50
C LEU A 6 1.89 5.44 18.28
N ILE A 7 3.19 5.29 18.53
CA ILE A 7 4.17 6.38 18.48
C ILE A 7 5.29 5.99 17.50
N GLY A 8 5.40 6.71 16.40
CA GLY A 8 6.56 6.67 15.52
C GLY A 8 7.64 7.63 16.05
N VAL A 9 8.84 7.12 16.25
CA VAL A 9 9.97 7.91 16.76
C VAL A 9 10.95 8.13 15.62
N GLY A 10 11.21 9.39 15.30
CA GLY A 10 12.13 9.80 14.25
C GLY A 10 11.89 11.22 13.79
N THR A 11 12.93 12.02 13.80
CA THR A 11 12.90 13.40 13.32
C THR A 11 12.59 13.46 11.83
N GLU A 12 13.07 12.49 11.03
CA GLU A 12 12.77 12.32 9.62
C GLU A 12 11.28 12.06 9.33
N LEU A 13 10.55 11.46 10.31
CA LEU A 13 9.10 11.26 10.22
C LEU A 13 8.35 12.58 10.40
N ILE A 14 8.87 13.48 11.25
CA ILE A 14 8.28 14.81 11.53
C ILE A 14 8.40 15.69 10.30
N TYR A 15 9.58 15.76 9.69
CA TYR A 15 9.83 16.58 8.49
C TYR A 15 9.32 15.94 7.20
N GLY A 16 8.81 14.71 7.26
CA GLY A 16 8.25 14.02 6.07
C GLY A 16 9.31 13.50 5.09
N GLU A 17 10.57 13.42 5.51
CA GLU A 17 11.65 12.81 4.72
C GLU A 17 11.42 11.32 4.56
N THR A 18 10.80 10.71 5.56
CA THR A 18 10.34 9.31 5.53
C THR A 18 8.88 9.25 5.94
N LEU A 19 8.08 8.44 5.21
CA LEU A 19 6.68 8.20 5.58
C LEU A 19 6.58 7.19 6.72
N ASP A 20 5.77 7.50 7.72
CA ASP A 20 5.45 6.58 8.80
C ASP A 20 4.51 5.47 8.31
N THR A 21 5.09 4.42 7.79
CA THR A 21 4.36 3.20 7.39
C THR A 21 4.17 2.23 8.55
N ASN A 22 5.00 2.32 9.59
CA ASN A 22 5.01 1.40 10.73
C ASN A 22 3.76 1.54 11.59
N THR A 23 3.42 2.76 12.03
CA THR A 23 2.22 2.99 12.84
C THR A 23 0.95 2.64 12.05
N ALA A 24 0.93 2.87 10.74
CA ALA A 24 -0.19 2.48 9.87
C ALA A 24 -0.36 0.94 9.78
N GLU A 25 0.75 0.20 9.70
CA GLU A 25 0.71 -1.27 9.66
C GLU A 25 0.34 -1.86 11.02
N LEU A 26 0.89 -1.33 12.11
CA LEU A 26 0.54 -1.70 13.48
C LEU A 26 -0.95 -1.44 13.75
N ALA A 27 -1.49 -0.28 13.38
CA ALA A 27 -2.91 0.03 13.50
C ALA A 27 -3.81 -0.97 12.77
N ARG A 28 -3.42 -1.37 11.55
CA ARG A 28 -4.15 -2.39 10.79
C ARG A 28 -4.15 -3.73 11.48
N SER A 29 -3.03 -4.15 12.08
CA SER A 29 -2.91 -5.44 12.78
C SER A 29 -3.78 -5.52 14.04
N LEU A 30 -4.16 -4.39 14.61
CA LEU A 30 -5.01 -4.30 15.81
C LEU A 30 -6.51 -4.31 15.50
N LYS A 31 -6.93 -4.19 14.24
CA LYS A 31 -8.36 -4.19 13.86
C LYS A 31 -9.17 -5.40 14.37
N PRO A 32 -8.63 -6.65 14.41
CA PRO A 32 -9.38 -7.81 14.92
C PRO A 32 -9.63 -7.82 16.43
N TYR A 33 -9.06 -6.87 17.16
CA TYR A 33 -9.16 -6.81 18.61
C TYR A 33 -10.19 -5.77 19.05
N ALA A 34 -10.81 -6.00 20.24
CA ALA A 34 -11.73 -5.05 20.85
C ALA A 34 -10.97 -3.87 21.49
N LEU A 35 -10.11 -3.24 20.69
CA LEU A 35 -9.19 -2.17 21.07
C LEU A 35 -9.30 -1.06 20.02
N LYS A 36 -9.55 0.16 20.45
CA LYS A 36 -9.60 1.33 19.57
C LYS A 36 -8.22 1.96 19.46
N VAL A 37 -7.63 1.95 18.28
CA VAL A 37 -6.49 2.82 18.00
C VAL A 37 -7.02 4.25 17.94
N GLU A 38 -6.77 5.03 18.98
CA GLU A 38 -7.34 6.39 19.11
C GLU A 38 -6.39 7.46 18.56
N ARG A 39 -5.08 7.22 18.70
CA ARG A 39 -4.05 8.16 18.25
C ARG A 39 -2.86 7.44 17.62
N THR A 40 -2.32 8.07 16.59
CA THR A 40 -0.99 7.80 16.07
C THR A 40 -0.21 9.12 16.15
N LEU A 41 0.99 9.07 16.74
CA LEU A 41 1.83 10.24 16.98
C LEU A 41 3.17 10.04 16.28
N ARG A 42 3.80 11.14 15.87
CA ARG A 42 5.21 11.17 15.51
C ARG A 42 5.92 12.10 16.48
N VAL A 43 7.05 11.66 16.99
CA VAL A 43 7.81 12.41 17.99
C VAL A 43 9.28 12.45 17.57
N VAL A 44 9.93 13.57 17.85
CA VAL A 44 11.37 13.76 17.59
C VAL A 44 12.23 12.84 18.45
N ASP A 45 13.46 12.61 18.03
CA ASP A 45 14.46 11.80 18.72
C ASP A 45 15.11 12.59 19.90
N GLU A 46 14.29 13.06 20.81
CA GLU A 46 14.71 13.78 22.00
C GLU A 46 14.09 13.13 23.25
N PRO A 47 14.88 12.85 24.32
CA PRO A 47 14.41 12.07 25.47
C PRO A 47 13.22 12.71 26.20
N GLU A 48 13.26 14.00 26.50
CA GLU A 48 12.23 14.68 27.30
C GLU A 48 10.91 14.84 26.52
N PRO A 49 10.88 15.33 25.26
CA PRO A 49 9.66 15.39 24.46
C PRO A 49 9.02 14.00 24.30
N LEU A 50 9.82 12.99 23.99
CA LEU A 50 9.33 11.63 23.83
C LEU A 50 8.80 11.04 25.14
N ALA A 51 9.53 11.23 26.26
CA ALA A 51 9.09 10.78 27.58
C ALA A 51 7.75 11.39 28.00
N LYS A 52 7.52 12.67 27.68
CA LYS A 52 6.26 13.34 27.93
C LYS A 52 5.10 12.68 27.21
N GLU A 53 5.27 12.40 25.93
CA GLU A 53 4.24 11.75 25.12
C GLU A 53 4.00 10.29 25.55
N VAL A 54 5.07 9.55 25.87
CA VAL A 54 4.96 8.18 26.40
C VAL A 54 4.18 8.16 27.70
N ARG A 55 4.49 9.06 28.66
CA ARG A 55 3.76 9.16 29.93
C ARG A 55 2.28 9.45 29.73
N ALA A 56 1.98 10.42 28.87
CA ALA A 56 0.61 10.79 28.55
C ALA A 56 -0.15 9.64 27.84
N ALA A 57 0.50 8.91 26.94
CA ALA A 57 -0.08 7.73 26.30
C ALA A 57 -0.32 6.58 27.31
N TRP A 58 0.66 6.34 28.18
CA TRP A 58 0.58 5.32 29.23
C TRP A 58 -0.58 5.56 30.21
N GLU A 59 -0.88 6.80 30.54
CA GLU A 59 -2.02 7.15 31.40
C GLU A 59 -3.37 6.79 30.72
N ARG A 60 -3.49 7.02 29.41
CA ARG A 60 -4.76 6.93 28.68
C ARG A 60 -5.04 5.58 28.08
N ALA A 61 -3.99 4.86 27.64
CA ALA A 61 -4.15 3.69 26.81
C ALA A 61 -3.91 2.36 27.55
N ARG A 62 -4.59 1.32 27.12
CA ARG A 62 -4.35 -0.07 27.51
C ARG A 62 -3.09 -0.63 26.86
N LEU A 63 -2.79 -0.16 25.65
CA LEU A 63 -1.64 -0.56 24.86
C LEU A 63 -0.96 0.67 24.28
N VAL A 64 0.35 0.79 24.52
CA VAL A 64 1.22 1.77 23.87
C VAL A 64 2.28 1.04 23.08
N VAL A 65 2.43 1.36 21.79
CA VAL A 65 3.47 0.78 20.94
C VAL A 65 4.32 1.90 20.37
N LEU A 66 5.64 1.80 20.58
CA LEU A 66 6.62 2.70 19.97
C LEU A 66 7.38 1.96 18.87
N SER A 67 7.69 2.65 17.77
CA SER A 67 8.52 2.13 16.69
C SER A 67 9.57 3.15 16.28
N GLY A 68 10.84 2.76 16.34
CA GLY A 68 12.01 3.58 16.04
C GLY A 68 12.85 3.93 17.25
N GLY A 69 14.04 4.50 17.03
CA GLY A 69 14.95 4.99 18.07
C GLY A 69 15.54 3.92 18.99
N LEU A 70 15.73 2.68 18.49
CA LEU A 70 16.34 1.57 19.25
C LEU A 70 17.74 1.18 18.75
N GLY A 71 18.29 1.91 17.80
CA GLY A 71 19.62 1.68 17.25
C GLY A 71 20.75 2.06 18.22
N PRO A 72 21.99 2.11 17.72
CA PRO A 72 23.16 2.41 18.51
C PRO A 72 23.59 3.89 18.48
N THR A 73 22.92 4.72 17.67
CA THR A 73 23.34 6.11 17.45
C THR A 73 22.90 7.04 18.62
N PRO A 74 23.48 8.21 18.76
CA PRO A 74 23.13 9.13 19.87
C PRO A 74 21.68 9.59 19.86
N ASP A 75 21.06 9.66 18.69
CA ASP A 75 19.66 10.00 18.45
C ASP A 75 18.68 8.83 18.68
N ASP A 76 19.18 7.61 18.88
CA ASP A 76 18.35 6.48 19.30
C ASP A 76 18.05 6.54 20.80
N VAL A 77 17.05 7.30 21.21
CA VAL A 77 16.76 7.66 22.61
C VAL A 77 15.47 7.04 23.17
N THR A 78 14.85 6.12 22.45
CA THR A 78 13.55 5.56 22.85
C THR A 78 13.62 4.80 24.18
N ARG A 79 14.71 4.10 24.48
CA ARG A 79 14.91 3.42 25.78
C ARG A 79 15.01 4.40 26.93
N GLU A 80 15.81 5.44 26.73
CA GLU A 80 16.02 6.53 27.69
C GLU A 80 14.71 7.27 27.98
N ALA A 81 13.95 7.58 26.94
CA ALA A 81 12.67 8.26 27.08
C ALA A 81 11.63 7.42 27.83
N VAL A 82 11.55 6.11 27.56
CA VAL A 82 10.63 5.21 28.27
C VAL A 82 11.04 5.03 29.73
N ALA A 83 12.33 4.88 30.00
CA ALA A 83 12.87 4.82 31.34
C ALA A 83 12.50 6.10 32.17
N LEU A 84 12.69 7.26 31.55
CA LEU A 84 12.32 8.57 32.13
C LEU A 84 10.79 8.68 32.34
N ALA A 85 9.99 8.23 31.37
CA ALA A 85 8.53 8.28 31.46
C ALA A 85 7.97 7.45 32.61
N LEU A 86 8.54 6.25 32.82
CA LEU A 86 8.08 5.29 33.82
C LEU A 86 8.80 5.44 35.18
N GLY A 87 9.83 6.28 35.27
CA GLY A 87 10.61 6.50 36.48
C GLY A 87 11.44 5.29 36.91
N GLU A 88 11.87 4.46 35.93
CA GLU A 88 12.72 3.29 36.20
C GLU A 88 14.15 3.51 35.66
N PRO A 89 15.19 2.97 36.34
CA PRO A 89 16.56 3.08 35.85
C PRO A 89 16.81 2.19 34.63
N LEU A 90 17.75 2.62 33.77
CA LEU A 90 18.29 1.76 32.73
C LEU A 90 19.42 0.91 33.33
N GLU A 91 19.31 -0.38 33.18
CA GLU A 91 20.28 -1.37 33.63
C GLU A 91 20.86 -2.14 32.44
N LEU A 92 22.16 -2.41 32.49
CA LEU A 92 22.83 -3.23 31.48
C LEU A 92 22.50 -4.71 31.72
N ASP A 93 21.99 -5.37 30.69
CA ASP A 93 21.80 -6.82 30.68
C ASP A 93 22.99 -7.48 29.99
N GLU A 94 23.87 -8.08 30.79
CA GLU A 94 25.10 -8.72 30.29
C GLU A 94 24.80 -9.92 29.37
N ALA A 95 23.69 -10.62 29.57
CA ALA A 95 23.31 -11.73 28.68
C ALA A 95 22.89 -11.21 27.31
N MET A 96 22.12 -10.12 27.26
CA MET A 96 21.75 -9.47 26.00
C MET A 96 22.97 -8.85 25.33
N LEU A 97 23.89 -8.25 26.08
CA LEU A 97 25.14 -7.73 25.55
C LEU A 97 25.93 -8.83 24.85
N ALA A 98 26.09 -9.99 25.50
CA ALA A 98 26.77 -11.14 24.92
C ALA A 98 26.09 -11.67 23.63
N GLU A 99 24.75 -11.63 23.56
CA GLU A 99 24.00 -11.98 22.34
C GLU A 99 24.31 -11.00 21.18
N ILE A 100 24.35 -9.70 21.47
CA ILE A 100 24.68 -8.68 20.45
C ILE A 100 26.15 -8.84 20.00
N GLU A 101 27.09 -9.07 20.91
CA GLU A 101 28.48 -9.35 20.57
C GLU A 101 28.62 -10.60 19.69
N ALA A 102 27.88 -11.66 20.02
CA ALA A 102 27.85 -12.89 19.23
C ALA A 102 27.31 -12.64 17.81
N PHE A 103 26.32 -11.76 17.66
CA PHE A 103 25.79 -11.39 16.34
C PHE A 103 26.87 -10.72 15.46
N PHE A 104 27.69 -9.84 16.01
CA PHE A 104 28.80 -9.22 15.28
C PHE A 104 29.92 -10.22 14.99
N ARG A 105 30.29 -11.06 15.97
CA ARG A 105 31.32 -12.07 15.85
C ARG A 105 30.98 -13.10 14.77
N ALA A 106 29.74 -13.51 14.67
CA ALA A 106 29.27 -14.42 13.62
C ALA A 106 29.43 -13.84 12.20
N ARG A 107 29.62 -12.53 12.08
CA ARG A 107 29.86 -11.79 10.82
C ARG A 107 31.33 -11.37 10.65
N GLY A 108 32.22 -11.92 11.47
CA GLY A 108 33.67 -11.61 11.41
C GLY A 108 34.01 -10.17 11.83
N ARG A 109 33.20 -9.55 12.71
CA ARG A 109 33.39 -8.17 13.16
C ARG A 109 33.32 -8.08 14.68
N ASP A 110 34.06 -7.13 15.24
CA ASP A 110 33.89 -6.73 16.63
C ASP A 110 32.67 -5.82 16.79
N MET A 111 32.01 -5.93 17.93
CA MET A 111 30.88 -5.06 18.24
C MET A 111 31.36 -3.63 18.52
N PRO A 112 30.89 -2.60 17.80
CA PRO A 112 31.20 -1.21 18.12
C PRO A 112 30.71 -0.83 19.53
N ALA A 113 31.46 -0.01 20.24
CA ALA A 113 31.12 0.42 21.61
C ALA A 113 29.72 1.07 21.70
N ALA A 114 29.30 1.77 20.67
CA ALA A 114 27.98 2.39 20.59
C ALA A 114 26.82 1.38 20.72
N ASN A 115 27.02 0.12 20.28
CA ASN A 115 25.98 -0.91 20.37
C ASN A 115 25.71 -1.39 21.80
N ARG A 116 26.59 -1.06 22.79
CA ARG A 116 26.39 -1.43 24.20
C ARG A 116 25.07 -0.87 24.76
N LYS A 117 24.63 0.31 24.34
CA LYS A 117 23.35 0.88 24.76
C LYS A 117 22.13 0.04 24.36
N GLN A 118 22.25 -0.79 23.32
CA GLN A 118 21.18 -1.69 22.89
C GLN A 118 20.89 -2.82 23.87
N ALA A 119 21.81 -3.12 24.78
CA ALA A 119 21.64 -4.07 25.87
C ALA A 119 21.12 -3.42 27.17
N LEU A 120 20.71 -2.15 27.15
CA LEU A 120 20.09 -1.47 28.29
C LEU A 120 18.58 -1.76 28.30
N LYS A 121 18.03 -2.04 29.48
CA LYS A 121 16.59 -2.14 29.71
C LYS A 121 16.20 -1.68 31.11
N ILE A 122 14.93 -1.36 31.30
CA ILE A 122 14.36 -1.13 32.63
C ILE A 122 14.01 -2.46 33.32
N PRO A 123 14.01 -2.55 34.65
CA PRO A 123 13.74 -3.79 35.38
C PRO A 123 12.42 -4.46 35.02
N SER A 124 11.35 -3.68 34.79
CA SER A 124 10.03 -4.20 34.46
C SER A 124 9.90 -4.74 33.04
N ALA A 125 10.87 -4.47 32.14
CA ALA A 125 10.78 -4.87 30.74
C ALA A 125 11.29 -6.31 30.50
N THR A 126 10.62 -6.99 29.58
CA THR A 126 11.05 -8.27 28.98
C THR A 126 11.59 -8.01 27.58
N TRP A 127 12.69 -8.67 27.23
CA TRP A 127 13.27 -8.55 25.90
C TRP A 127 12.38 -9.15 24.81
N LEU A 128 12.25 -8.43 23.72
CA LEU A 128 11.81 -8.95 22.43
C LEU A 128 13.04 -9.09 21.54
N LYS A 129 13.43 -10.34 21.24
CA LYS A 129 14.62 -10.61 20.44
C LYS A 129 14.43 -10.17 19.00
N ASN A 130 15.48 -9.56 18.44
CA ASN A 130 15.51 -9.19 17.04
C ASN A 130 16.16 -10.32 16.22
N PRO A 131 15.42 -11.04 15.36
CA PRO A 131 15.96 -12.20 14.64
C PRO A 131 16.88 -11.82 13.46
N VAL A 132 16.87 -10.55 13.03
CA VAL A 132 17.60 -10.08 11.83
C VAL A 132 18.58 -8.96 12.09
N GLY A 133 18.43 -8.20 13.16
CA GLY A 133 19.24 -7.03 13.50
C GLY A 133 19.84 -7.10 14.91
N THR A 134 20.47 -6.00 15.33
CA THR A 134 21.12 -5.87 16.63
C THR A 134 20.29 -5.11 17.67
N ALA A 135 19.14 -4.56 17.29
CA ALA A 135 18.30 -3.74 18.15
C ALA A 135 17.14 -4.58 18.73
N PRO A 136 17.27 -5.17 19.94
CA PRO A 136 16.16 -5.85 20.59
C PRO A 136 15.12 -4.82 21.05
N GLY A 137 13.86 -5.21 21.05
CA GLY A 137 12.78 -4.43 21.61
C GLY A 137 12.47 -4.77 23.06
N TRP A 138 11.46 -4.12 23.60
CA TRP A 138 10.94 -4.41 24.92
C TRP A 138 9.44 -4.68 24.87
N TRP A 139 9.00 -5.47 25.83
CA TRP A 139 7.62 -5.58 26.23
C TRP A 139 7.54 -5.53 27.75
N LEU A 140 6.65 -4.73 28.25
CA LEU A 140 6.33 -4.72 29.67
C LEU A 140 4.80 -4.72 29.87
N ARG A 141 4.40 -5.36 30.95
CA ARG A 141 3.02 -5.33 31.44
C ARG A 141 3.00 -4.84 32.88
N LYS A 142 2.26 -3.77 33.14
CA LYS A 142 2.10 -3.21 34.46
C LYS A 142 0.67 -2.67 34.62
N GLU A 143 0.02 -3.00 35.75
CA GLU A 143 -1.32 -2.52 36.07
C GLU A 143 -2.37 -2.83 34.98
N GLY A 144 -2.25 -3.97 34.34
CA GLY A 144 -3.14 -4.37 33.25
C GLY A 144 -2.90 -3.67 31.92
N LYS A 145 -1.89 -2.83 31.79
CA LYS A 145 -1.49 -2.14 30.56
C LYS A 145 -0.24 -2.75 29.96
N ASP A 146 -0.10 -2.65 28.65
CA ASP A 146 1.07 -3.10 27.91
C ASP A 146 1.78 -1.96 27.21
N LEU A 147 3.11 -1.98 27.23
CA LEU A 147 3.95 -1.12 26.42
C LEU A 147 4.94 -1.98 25.62
N VAL A 148 5.07 -1.68 24.31
CA VAL A 148 5.93 -2.42 23.41
C VAL A 148 6.84 -1.45 22.67
N LEU A 149 8.14 -1.73 22.66
CA LEU A 149 9.16 -1.02 21.88
C LEU A 149 9.61 -1.89 20.72
N LEU A 150 9.58 -1.34 19.52
CA LEU A 150 9.98 -2.01 18.28
C LEU A 150 11.01 -1.14 17.53
N PRO A 151 11.99 -1.76 16.84
CA PRO A 151 12.91 -1.01 15.99
C PRO A 151 12.21 -0.36 14.79
N GLY A 152 12.92 0.52 14.07
CA GLY A 152 12.39 1.21 12.90
C GLY A 152 12.21 0.33 11.65
N PRO A 153 13.22 -0.47 11.25
CA PRO A 153 13.16 -1.23 10.00
C PRO A 153 12.06 -2.31 10.00
N PRO A 154 11.15 -2.33 9.00
CA PRO A 154 10.07 -3.32 8.95
C PRO A 154 10.50 -4.80 8.97
N PRO A 155 11.61 -5.21 8.33
CA PRO A 155 12.08 -6.58 8.44
C PRO A 155 12.45 -7.02 9.86
N GLU A 156 12.82 -6.06 10.73
CA GLU A 156 13.18 -6.31 12.13
C GLU A 156 11.94 -6.37 13.03
N TRP A 157 11.09 -5.33 12.99
CA TRP A 157 9.99 -5.24 13.92
C TRP A 157 8.80 -6.17 13.63
N ARG A 158 8.55 -6.54 12.38
CA ARG A 158 7.42 -7.42 12.02
C ARG A 158 7.47 -8.79 12.70
N PRO A 159 8.57 -9.53 12.70
CA PRO A 159 8.65 -10.80 13.43
C PRO A 159 8.52 -10.61 14.94
N MET A 160 9.07 -9.53 15.52
CA MET A 160 8.95 -9.21 16.93
C MET A 160 7.50 -8.91 17.31
N TRP A 161 6.78 -8.14 16.48
CA TRP A 161 5.36 -7.86 16.68
C TRP A 161 4.51 -9.13 16.61
N ARG A 162 4.77 -10.01 15.66
CA ARG A 162 4.08 -11.32 15.56
C ARG A 162 4.28 -12.18 16.79
N GLU A 163 5.44 -12.10 17.41
CA GLU A 163 5.75 -12.82 18.66
C GLU A 163 5.02 -12.24 19.86
N VAL A 164 5.01 -10.92 20.02
CA VAL A 164 4.45 -10.26 21.22
C VAL A 164 2.93 -10.12 21.17
N LEU A 165 2.33 -9.89 20.00
CA LEU A 165 0.90 -9.62 19.85
C LEU A 165 0.00 -10.69 20.51
N PRO A 166 0.22 -12.00 20.39
CA PRO A 166 -0.55 -13.01 21.11
C PRO A 166 -0.39 -12.92 22.63
N LYS A 167 0.78 -12.48 23.12
CA LYS A 167 1.08 -12.36 24.57
C LYS A 167 0.35 -11.18 25.23
N LEU A 168 -0.08 -10.20 24.45
CA LEU A 168 -0.81 -9.04 24.96
C LEU A 168 -2.22 -9.39 25.51
N SER A 169 -2.71 -10.60 25.22
CA SER A 169 -4.01 -11.09 25.69
C SER A 169 -5.16 -10.10 25.39
N LEU A 170 -5.12 -9.47 24.24
CA LEU A 170 -6.15 -8.53 23.82
C LEU A 170 -7.44 -9.26 23.49
N PRO A 171 -8.61 -8.78 23.99
CA PRO A 171 -9.87 -9.40 23.66
C PRO A 171 -10.13 -9.29 22.16
N GLN A 172 -10.40 -10.43 21.52
CA GLN A 172 -10.79 -10.46 20.12
C GLN A 172 -12.25 -10.01 19.96
N ARG A 173 -12.56 -9.43 18.83
CA ARG A 173 -13.94 -9.18 18.40
C ARG A 173 -14.19 -9.86 17.06
N PRO A 174 -15.41 -10.33 16.78
CA PRO A 174 -15.82 -10.75 15.44
C PRO A 174 -15.71 -9.54 14.51
N TYR A 175 -14.62 -9.47 13.76
CA TYR A 175 -14.34 -8.36 12.86
C TYR A 175 -14.00 -8.88 11.47
N ALA A 176 -14.68 -8.33 10.49
CA ALA A 176 -14.38 -8.56 9.10
C ALA A 176 -14.20 -7.23 8.36
N GLU A 177 -13.44 -7.27 7.27
CA GLU A 177 -13.31 -6.17 6.32
C GLU A 177 -13.45 -6.75 4.90
N ARG A 178 -14.27 -6.11 4.07
CA ARG A 178 -14.40 -6.39 2.64
C ARG A 178 -14.09 -5.12 1.86
N VAL A 179 -13.27 -5.25 0.85
CA VAL A 179 -12.89 -4.14 -0.04
C VAL A 179 -13.36 -4.48 -1.44
N PHE A 180 -14.20 -3.64 -2.01
CA PHE A 180 -14.62 -3.72 -3.41
C PHE A 180 -13.89 -2.63 -4.19
N LYS A 181 -13.22 -3.01 -5.25
CA LYS A 181 -12.46 -2.11 -6.12
C LYS A 181 -13.27 -1.84 -7.37
N THR A 182 -13.59 -0.56 -7.61
CA THR A 182 -14.47 -0.15 -8.71
C THR A 182 -13.70 0.64 -9.77
N TRP A 183 -14.21 0.63 -11.00
CA TRP A 183 -13.76 1.48 -12.09
C TRP A 183 -14.94 2.09 -12.86
N GLY A 184 -14.73 3.31 -13.39
CA GLY A 184 -15.72 3.99 -14.22
C GLY A 184 -16.88 4.62 -13.47
N ILE A 185 -16.82 4.68 -12.14
CA ILE A 185 -17.82 5.33 -11.29
C ILE A 185 -17.13 6.27 -10.29
N GLY A 186 -17.71 7.46 -10.09
CA GLY A 186 -17.23 8.44 -9.12
C GLY A 186 -17.68 8.14 -7.70
N GLU A 187 -16.98 8.73 -6.72
CA GLU A 187 -17.30 8.56 -5.29
C GLU A 187 -18.74 9.01 -4.97
N SER A 188 -19.15 10.16 -5.49
CA SER A 188 -20.51 10.71 -5.28
C SER A 188 -21.58 9.78 -5.85
N ASP A 189 -21.35 9.23 -7.06
CA ASP A 189 -22.28 8.30 -7.70
C ASP A 189 -22.38 6.98 -6.92
N ILE A 190 -21.26 6.52 -6.33
CA ILE A 190 -21.27 5.35 -5.45
C ILE A 190 -22.13 5.61 -4.22
N VAL A 191 -21.93 6.74 -3.54
CA VAL A 191 -22.71 7.11 -2.33
C VAL A 191 -24.19 7.21 -2.65
N GLU A 192 -24.55 7.86 -3.76
CA GLU A 192 -25.95 7.96 -4.21
C GLU A 192 -26.56 6.60 -4.51
N ARG A 193 -25.85 5.76 -5.26
CA ARG A 193 -26.32 4.42 -5.66
C ARG A 193 -26.46 3.47 -4.47
N LEU A 194 -25.55 3.55 -3.50
CA LEU A 194 -25.63 2.77 -2.27
C LEU A 194 -26.78 3.25 -1.38
N GLY A 195 -27.03 4.57 -1.28
CA GLY A 195 -28.11 5.14 -0.50
C GLY A 195 -28.05 4.69 0.97
N GLU A 196 -29.12 4.04 1.44
CA GLU A 196 -29.22 3.52 2.81
C GLU A 196 -28.15 2.47 3.22
N LEU A 197 -27.46 1.87 2.23
CA LEU A 197 -26.35 0.94 2.51
C LEU A 197 -25.06 1.69 2.92
N PHE A 198 -24.99 3.01 2.71
CA PHE A 198 -23.85 3.82 3.12
C PHE A 198 -24.00 4.22 4.60
N VAL A 199 -23.64 3.30 5.49
CA VAL A 199 -23.83 3.43 6.93
C VAL A 199 -22.53 3.75 7.66
N ARG A 200 -22.66 4.46 8.79
CA ARG A 200 -21.59 4.66 9.77
C ARG A 200 -22.12 4.31 11.16
N GLY A 201 -21.74 3.17 11.66
CA GLY A 201 -22.16 2.68 12.95
C GLY A 201 -21.09 1.87 13.67
N GLU A 202 -21.33 1.57 14.94
CA GLU A 202 -20.39 0.78 15.76
C GLU A 202 -20.29 -0.68 15.28
N GLU A 203 -21.40 -1.22 14.78
CA GLU A 203 -21.44 -2.62 14.32
C GLU A 203 -20.90 -2.80 12.90
N VAL A 204 -21.14 -1.84 12.00
CA VAL A 204 -20.67 -1.88 10.62
C VAL A 204 -20.53 -0.46 10.06
N GLU A 205 -19.51 -0.27 9.25
CA GLU A 205 -19.23 1.00 8.56
C GLU A 205 -18.94 0.73 7.09
N VAL A 206 -19.44 1.62 6.22
CA VAL A 206 -19.11 1.67 4.79
C VAL A 206 -18.39 2.97 4.51
N GLY A 207 -17.22 2.87 3.89
CA GLY A 207 -16.42 4.02 3.47
C GLY A 207 -16.00 3.92 2.01
N THR A 208 -15.80 5.08 1.37
CA THR A 208 -15.25 5.18 0.02
C THR A 208 -13.88 5.84 0.08
N TYR A 209 -12.95 5.33 -0.73
CA TYR A 209 -11.56 5.79 -0.78
C TYR A 209 -11.13 5.93 -2.24
N PRO A 210 -11.08 7.16 -2.79
CA PRO A 210 -10.56 7.40 -4.13
C PRO A 210 -9.08 7.00 -4.23
N LYS A 211 -8.75 6.26 -5.29
CA LYS A 211 -7.42 5.80 -5.64
C LYS A 211 -7.13 6.09 -7.11
N LEU A 212 -5.90 5.94 -7.54
CA LEU A 212 -5.55 6.07 -8.95
C LEU A 212 -6.21 4.97 -9.83
N HIS A 213 -6.43 3.80 -9.25
CA HIS A 213 -7.07 2.64 -9.90
C HIS A 213 -8.60 2.58 -9.73
N GLY A 214 -9.23 3.70 -9.36
CA GLY A 214 -10.69 3.81 -9.16
C GLY A 214 -11.07 4.17 -7.72
N VAL A 215 -12.26 3.77 -7.30
CA VAL A 215 -12.72 3.99 -5.92
C VAL A 215 -12.82 2.66 -5.20
N GLU A 216 -12.23 2.58 -4.01
CA GLU A 216 -12.41 1.44 -3.12
C GLU A 216 -13.61 1.68 -2.22
N VAL A 217 -14.55 0.72 -2.18
CA VAL A 217 -15.66 0.67 -1.21
C VAL A 217 -15.29 -0.33 -0.15
N VAL A 218 -15.12 0.14 1.08
CA VAL A 218 -14.70 -0.67 2.22
C VAL A 218 -15.87 -0.87 3.16
N VAL A 219 -16.22 -2.12 3.43
CA VAL A 219 -17.22 -2.53 4.42
C VAL A 219 -16.48 -3.19 5.57
N ARG A 220 -16.61 -2.64 6.77
CA ARG A 220 -15.88 -3.16 7.94
C ARG A 220 -16.72 -3.12 9.20
N GLY A 221 -16.52 -4.10 10.08
CA GLY A 221 -17.24 -4.21 11.36
C GLY A 221 -17.48 -5.64 11.78
N ARG A 222 -18.62 -5.91 12.42
CA ARG A 222 -19.02 -7.24 12.86
C ARG A 222 -19.24 -8.16 11.66
N GLU A 223 -18.70 -9.35 11.70
CA GLU A 223 -18.57 -10.27 10.56
C GLU A 223 -19.90 -10.56 9.84
N ASP A 224 -20.97 -10.87 10.61
CA ASP A 224 -22.30 -11.14 10.07
C ASP A 224 -22.89 -9.92 9.33
N ARG A 225 -22.71 -8.71 9.89
CA ARG A 225 -23.20 -7.46 9.29
C ARG A 225 -22.39 -7.10 8.04
N VAL A 226 -21.07 -7.34 8.08
CA VAL A 226 -20.19 -7.13 6.91
C VAL A 226 -20.59 -8.09 5.78
N ALA A 227 -20.86 -9.35 6.08
CA ALA A 227 -21.27 -10.33 5.08
C ALA A 227 -22.59 -9.93 4.40
N GLU A 228 -23.64 -9.61 5.20
CA GLU A 228 -24.95 -9.17 4.70
C GLU A 228 -24.83 -7.94 3.78
N LEU A 229 -24.13 -6.91 4.29
CA LEU A 229 -24.05 -5.63 3.59
C LEU A 229 -23.19 -5.73 2.31
N SER A 230 -22.14 -6.53 2.35
CA SER A 230 -21.27 -6.79 1.21
C SER A 230 -22.02 -7.40 0.03
N GLU A 231 -22.91 -8.37 0.27
CA GLU A 231 -23.72 -8.97 -0.81
C GLU A 231 -24.69 -7.95 -1.44
N ARG A 232 -25.28 -7.08 -0.64
CA ARG A 232 -26.16 -6.01 -1.14
C ARG A 232 -25.41 -4.97 -1.95
N ILE A 233 -24.23 -4.55 -1.47
CA ILE A 233 -23.33 -3.59 -2.17
C ILE A 233 -22.85 -4.20 -3.49
N LYS A 234 -22.41 -5.45 -3.48
CA LYS A 234 -21.95 -6.17 -4.66
C LYS A 234 -23.02 -6.21 -5.77
N LYS A 235 -24.30 -6.44 -5.41
CA LYS A 235 -25.40 -6.41 -6.37
C LYS A 235 -25.61 -5.01 -6.98
N LYS A 236 -25.47 -3.94 -6.19
CA LYS A 236 -25.66 -2.55 -6.67
C LYS A 236 -24.52 -2.05 -7.55
N LEU A 237 -23.31 -2.55 -7.37
CA LEU A 237 -22.09 -2.12 -8.07
C LEU A 237 -21.48 -3.20 -8.97
N LEU A 238 -22.26 -4.23 -9.33
CA LEU A 238 -21.76 -5.43 -10.00
C LEU A 238 -20.98 -5.14 -11.30
N ARG A 239 -21.37 -4.11 -12.05
CA ARG A 239 -20.75 -3.77 -13.33
C ARG A 239 -19.46 -2.97 -13.17
N GLU A 240 -19.31 -2.30 -12.06
CA GLU A 240 -18.18 -1.41 -11.78
C GLU A 240 -17.09 -2.12 -10.96
N ILE A 241 -17.44 -3.20 -10.23
CA ILE A 241 -16.47 -3.96 -9.43
C ILE A 241 -15.59 -4.81 -10.34
N TRP A 242 -14.29 -4.51 -10.36
CA TRP A 242 -13.29 -5.29 -11.07
C TRP A 242 -12.48 -6.21 -10.15
N GLY A 243 -12.51 -5.99 -8.82
CA GLY A 243 -11.74 -6.79 -7.88
C GLY A 243 -12.20 -6.64 -6.44
N GLU A 244 -11.74 -7.55 -5.60
CA GLU A 244 -12.03 -7.59 -4.16
C GLU A 244 -10.73 -7.80 -3.36
N GLY A 245 -10.70 -7.28 -2.13
CA GLY A 245 -9.57 -7.43 -1.21
C GLY A 245 -8.28 -6.78 -1.73
N ASP A 246 -7.18 -7.50 -1.61
CA ASP A 246 -5.85 -7.00 -2.01
C ASP A 246 -5.53 -7.22 -3.50
N LEU A 247 -6.48 -7.78 -4.27
CA LEU A 247 -6.29 -8.06 -5.69
C LEU A 247 -5.86 -6.80 -6.46
N THR A 248 -4.74 -6.86 -7.17
CA THR A 248 -4.30 -5.80 -8.08
C THR A 248 -4.91 -5.96 -9.47
N LEU A 249 -4.96 -4.88 -10.27
CA LEU A 249 -5.43 -4.96 -11.66
C LEU A 249 -4.60 -5.92 -12.50
N ALA A 250 -3.28 -5.93 -12.31
CA ALA A 250 -2.39 -6.86 -13.00
C ALA A 250 -2.67 -8.33 -12.66
N GLU A 251 -2.96 -8.62 -11.39
CA GLU A 251 -3.39 -9.98 -10.97
C GLU A 251 -4.77 -10.35 -11.50
N ALA A 252 -5.71 -9.42 -11.55
CA ALA A 252 -7.03 -9.64 -12.15
C ALA A 252 -6.91 -9.96 -13.65
N VAL A 253 -6.08 -9.21 -14.38
CA VAL A 253 -5.75 -9.47 -15.79
C VAL A 253 -5.10 -10.85 -15.93
N LYS A 254 -4.09 -11.19 -15.13
CA LYS A 254 -3.48 -12.52 -15.14
C LYS A 254 -4.52 -13.62 -15.00
N ARG A 255 -5.40 -13.53 -13.98
CA ARG A 255 -6.48 -14.53 -13.76
C ARG A 255 -7.41 -14.66 -14.94
N ARG A 256 -7.75 -13.55 -15.60
CA ARG A 256 -8.57 -13.58 -16.82
C ARG A 256 -7.83 -14.28 -17.97
N MET A 257 -6.58 -13.91 -18.22
CA MET A 257 -5.78 -14.51 -19.29
C MET A 257 -5.60 -16.03 -19.09
N GLU A 258 -5.28 -16.44 -17.87
CA GLU A 258 -5.12 -17.85 -17.52
C GLU A 258 -6.44 -18.65 -17.69
N ARG A 259 -7.56 -18.09 -17.25
CA ARG A 259 -8.89 -18.71 -17.37
C ARG A 259 -9.31 -18.88 -18.84
N GLU A 260 -9.00 -17.90 -19.70
CA GLU A 260 -9.38 -17.90 -21.11
C GLU A 260 -8.32 -18.61 -21.99
N GLY A 261 -7.17 -18.99 -21.45
CA GLY A 261 -6.04 -19.49 -22.26
C GLY A 261 -5.55 -18.46 -23.27
N ALA A 262 -5.70 -17.16 -22.94
CA ALA A 262 -5.48 -16.02 -23.81
C ALA A 262 -4.12 -15.38 -23.60
N THR A 263 -3.65 -14.65 -24.61
CA THR A 263 -2.39 -13.91 -24.60
C THR A 263 -2.64 -12.41 -24.79
N LEU A 264 -1.70 -11.59 -24.30
CA LEU A 264 -1.80 -10.14 -24.28
C LEU A 264 -0.54 -9.50 -24.86
N ALA A 265 -0.73 -8.43 -25.64
CA ALA A 265 0.35 -7.53 -26.08
C ALA A 265 0.00 -6.06 -25.80
N THR A 266 0.98 -5.16 -25.88
CA THR A 266 0.75 -3.73 -25.67
C THR A 266 1.43 -2.85 -26.71
N MET A 267 0.80 -1.69 -27.02
CA MET A 267 1.47 -0.58 -27.73
C MET A 267 1.24 0.73 -26.95
N GLU A 268 2.33 1.31 -26.50
CA GLU A 268 2.31 2.43 -25.56
C GLU A 268 2.84 3.72 -26.18
N SER A 269 2.11 4.82 -25.99
CA SER A 269 2.61 6.16 -26.27
C SER A 269 2.92 6.88 -24.95
N LEU A 270 1.97 7.65 -24.39
CA LEU A 270 2.20 8.48 -23.18
C LEU A 270 2.62 7.68 -21.95
N THR A 271 2.28 6.41 -21.85
CA THR A 271 2.63 5.56 -20.71
C THR A 271 4.09 5.11 -20.74
N GLY A 272 4.72 5.09 -21.93
CA GLY A 272 6.18 4.95 -22.08
C GLY A 272 6.76 3.67 -21.45
N GLY A 273 6.06 2.55 -21.53
CA GLY A 273 6.46 1.26 -20.95
C GLY A 273 5.86 0.94 -19.58
N LEU A 274 5.16 1.88 -18.93
CA LEU A 274 4.54 1.64 -17.62
C LEU A 274 3.46 0.57 -17.64
N LEU A 275 2.71 0.43 -18.75
CA LEU A 275 1.67 -0.59 -18.88
C LEU A 275 2.31 -1.99 -18.90
N GLY A 276 3.33 -2.18 -19.72
CA GLY A 276 4.10 -3.44 -19.73
C GLY A 276 4.79 -3.72 -18.39
N ALA A 277 5.35 -2.69 -17.76
CA ALA A 277 5.96 -2.80 -16.43
C ALA A 277 4.93 -3.25 -15.37
N GLU A 278 3.72 -2.68 -15.38
CA GLU A 278 2.65 -3.07 -14.43
C GLU A 278 2.18 -4.51 -14.67
N ILE A 279 2.00 -4.92 -15.92
CA ILE A 279 1.63 -6.32 -16.27
C ILE A 279 2.71 -7.30 -15.80
N THR A 280 3.98 -6.96 -15.95
CA THR A 280 5.10 -7.85 -15.60
C THR A 280 5.45 -7.87 -14.11
N ARG A 281 4.82 -7.05 -13.28
CA ARG A 281 4.96 -7.09 -11.81
C ARG A 281 4.45 -8.39 -11.19
N VAL A 282 3.52 -9.07 -11.86
CA VAL A 282 2.95 -10.31 -11.33
C VAL A 282 3.79 -11.53 -11.73
N PRO A 283 4.13 -12.41 -10.79
CA PRO A 283 4.85 -13.65 -11.11
C PRO A 283 4.10 -14.49 -12.14
N GLY A 284 4.81 -14.99 -13.14
CA GLY A 284 4.25 -15.80 -14.21
C GLY A 284 3.62 -15.00 -15.36
N ALA A 285 3.86 -13.68 -15.45
CA ALA A 285 3.40 -12.84 -16.56
C ALA A 285 3.84 -13.36 -17.94
N SER A 286 5.01 -13.97 -18.04
CA SER A 286 5.53 -14.54 -19.29
C SER A 286 4.66 -15.65 -19.92
N ARG A 287 3.71 -16.20 -19.18
CA ARG A 287 2.78 -17.21 -19.69
C ARG A 287 1.66 -16.61 -20.55
N PHE A 288 1.36 -15.33 -20.38
CA PHE A 288 0.28 -14.67 -21.10
C PHE A 288 0.70 -13.36 -21.78
N TYR A 289 1.67 -12.64 -21.26
CA TYR A 289 2.15 -11.38 -21.84
C TYR A 289 3.28 -11.66 -22.83
N LEU A 290 2.99 -11.50 -24.12
CA LEU A 290 3.94 -11.80 -25.20
C LEU A 290 4.96 -10.68 -25.42
N GLY A 291 4.62 -9.46 -25.02
CA GLY A 291 5.49 -8.30 -25.16
C GLY A 291 4.74 -7.03 -25.47
N GLY A 292 5.50 -5.96 -25.63
CA GLY A 292 4.95 -4.66 -25.99
C GLY A 292 5.97 -3.75 -26.65
N VAL A 293 5.48 -2.72 -27.34
CA VAL A 293 6.30 -1.69 -27.96
C VAL A 293 5.95 -0.32 -27.44
N VAL A 294 6.94 0.53 -27.29
CA VAL A 294 6.80 1.95 -26.97
C VAL A 294 6.90 2.74 -28.26
N SER A 295 5.75 3.13 -28.81
CA SER A 295 5.65 3.92 -30.05
C SER A 295 5.44 5.41 -29.71
N TYR A 296 6.43 6.02 -29.05
CA TYR A 296 6.30 7.35 -28.48
C TYR A 296 6.21 8.47 -29.53
N SER A 297 7.04 8.41 -30.57
CA SER A 297 7.02 9.37 -31.68
C SER A 297 6.08 8.95 -32.81
N VAL A 298 5.73 9.90 -33.66
CA VAL A 298 4.96 9.66 -34.90
C VAL A 298 5.64 8.62 -35.78
N GLY A 299 6.95 8.77 -36.00
CA GLY A 299 7.73 7.81 -36.80
C GLY A 299 7.78 6.40 -36.19
N ALA A 300 7.79 6.28 -34.87
CA ALA A 300 7.70 4.97 -34.20
C ALA A 300 6.33 4.32 -34.43
N LYS A 301 5.22 5.10 -34.35
CA LYS A 301 3.88 4.60 -34.66
C LYS A 301 3.80 4.05 -36.08
N ALA A 302 4.28 4.82 -37.08
CA ALA A 302 4.37 4.36 -38.47
C ALA A 302 5.15 3.05 -38.62
N ARG A 303 6.33 3.00 -38.00
CA ARG A 303 7.23 1.84 -38.05
C ARG A 303 6.61 0.56 -37.50
N PHE A 304 5.73 0.68 -36.51
CA PHE A 304 5.03 -0.43 -35.89
C PHE A 304 3.64 -0.67 -36.47
N GLY A 305 3.32 -0.12 -37.64
CA GLY A 305 2.14 -0.50 -38.42
C GLY A 305 0.90 0.34 -38.18
N VAL A 306 1.02 1.52 -37.56
CA VAL A 306 -0.08 2.48 -37.52
C VAL A 306 -0.18 3.15 -38.91
N PRO A 307 -1.36 3.17 -39.56
CA PRO A 307 -1.56 3.76 -40.88
C PRO A 307 -1.15 5.24 -40.95
N GLU A 308 -0.49 5.64 -42.04
CA GLU A 308 0.05 6.99 -42.21
C GLU A 308 -1.03 8.09 -42.13
N GLU A 309 -2.22 7.81 -42.65
CA GLU A 309 -3.37 8.73 -42.63
C GLU A 309 -3.84 9.08 -41.21
N LEU A 310 -3.52 8.26 -40.20
CA LEU A 310 -3.86 8.52 -38.79
C LEU A 310 -2.77 9.32 -38.07
N LEU A 311 -1.60 9.46 -38.64
CA LEU A 311 -0.44 10.08 -37.99
C LEU A 311 -0.54 11.60 -37.88
N ALA A 312 -1.42 12.24 -38.64
CA ALA A 312 -1.72 13.67 -38.53
C ALA A 312 -2.43 14.03 -37.19
N LYS A 313 -3.14 13.07 -36.59
CA LYS A 313 -3.79 13.22 -35.29
C LYS A 313 -3.56 11.98 -34.43
N THR A 314 -2.45 11.97 -33.71
CA THR A 314 -2.03 10.79 -32.92
C THR A 314 -2.80 10.64 -31.59
N VAL A 315 -3.46 11.70 -31.12
CA VAL A 315 -4.33 11.69 -29.94
C VAL A 315 -5.78 11.57 -30.39
N SER A 316 -6.17 10.35 -30.77
CA SER A 316 -7.52 10.05 -31.25
C SER A 316 -7.92 8.61 -30.94
N ALA A 317 -9.24 8.33 -31.02
CA ALA A 317 -9.77 6.98 -30.87
C ALA A 317 -9.29 6.06 -32.02
N GLU A 318 -9.23 6.58 -33.24
CA GLU A 318 -8.80 5.88 -34.43
C GLU A 318 -7.35 5.43 -34.32
N THR A 319 -6.47 6.35 -33.91
CA THR A 319 -5.05 6.01 -33.70
C THR A 319 -4.87 5.02 -32.55
N ALA A 320 -5.61 5.16 -31.45
CA ALA A 320 -5.54 4.19 -30.35
C ALA A 320 -5.97 2.79 -30.81
N LYS A 321 -7.05 2.68 -31.60
CA LYS A 321 -7.49 1.39 -32.17
C LYS A 321 -6.45 0.79 -33.09
N ALA A 322 -5.90 1.58 -34.02
CA ALA A 322 -4.87 1.12 -34.95
C ALA A 322 -3.60 0.66 -34.20
N MET A 323 -3.20 1.36 -33.14
CA MET A 323 -2.11 0.92 -32.28
C MET A 323 -2.37 -0.42 -31.62
N ALA A 324 -3.59 -0.65 -31.10
CA ALA A 324 -3.97 -1.92 -30.49
C ALA A 324 -3.99 -3.07 -31.52
N GLU A 325 -4.54 -2.84 -32.70
CA GLU A 325 -4.56 -3.82 -33.80
C GLU A 325 -3.15 -4.17 -34.29
N ALA A 326 -2.30 -3.16 -34.45
CA ALA A 326 -0.90 -3.34 -34.84
C ALA A 326 -0.13 -4.17 -33.77
N ALA A 327 -0.30 -3.89 -32.50
CA ALA A 327 0.31 -4.69 -31.44
C ALA A 327 -0.20 -6.14 -31.44
N ARG A 328 -1.52 -6.32 -31.60
CA ARG A 328 -2.13 -7.65 -31.65
C ARG A 328 -1.56 -8.47 -32.80
N SER A 329 -1.43 -7.88 -33.97
CA SER A 329 -0.87 -8.52 -35.16
C SER A 329 0.63 -8.81 -35.00
N LEU A 330 1.41 -7.84 -34.50
CA LEU A 330 2.85 -7.95 -34.35
C LEU A 330 3.27 -9.10 -33.43
N PHE A 331 2.55 -9.31 -32.36
CA PHE A 331 2.84 -10.36 -31.37
C PHE A 331 2.02 -11.64 -31.55
N GLY A 332 1.04 -11.66 -32.47
CA GLY A 332 0.10 -12.79 -32.61
C GLY A 332 -0.73 -13.02 -31.33
N ALA A 333 -1.02 -11.95 -30.59
CA ALA A 333 -1.71 -12.03 -29.31
C ALA A 333 -3.23 -12.18 -29.46
N THR A 334 -3.89 -12.80 -28.48
CA THR A 334 -5.36 -12.85 -28.41
C THR A 334 -5.95 -11.46 -28.21
N TYR A 335 -5.35 -10.70 -27.29
CA TYR A 335 -5.73 -9.33 -26.95
C TYR A 335 -4.54 -8.38 -27.08
N ALA A 336 -4.81 -7.13 -27.39
CA ALA A 336 -3.81 -6.07 -27.26
C ALA A 336 -4.41 -4.80 -26.71
N LEU A 337 -3.64 -4.13 -25.85
CA LEU A 337 -3.97 -2.84 -25.28
C LEU A 337 -3.10 -1.74 -25.87
N ALA A 338 -3.68 -0.59 -26.13
CA ALA A 338 -2.92 0.58 -26.56
C ALA A 338 -3.31 1.84 -25.78
N THR A 339 -2.34 2.75 -25.63
CA THR A 339 -2.53 4.04 -24.94
C THR A 339 -1.94 5.16 -25.77
N THR A 340 -2.73 6.19 -26.06
CA THR A 340 -2.25 7.46 -26.62
C THR A 340 -2.94 8.63 -25.92
N GLY A 341 -2.28 9.81 -25.82
CA GLY A 341 -2.89 10.94 -25.12
C GLY A 341 -1.89 12.01 -24.72
N VAL A 342 -2.40 13.02 -24.04
CA VAL A 342 -1.70 14.23 -23.60
C VAL A 342 -1.45 14.17 -22.10
N ALA A 343 -0.23 13.82 -21.71
CA ALA A 343 0.15 13.78 -20.29
C ALA A 343 0.50 15.15 -19.70
N GLY A 344 0.74 16.16 -20.57
CA GLY A 344 1.13 17.52 -20.16
C GLY A 344 2.66 17.73 -20.09
N PRO A 345 3.14 18.95 -19.73
CA PRO A 345 2.32 20.05 -19.21
C PRO A 345 1.46 20.79 -20.25
N ASP A 346 1.84 20.72 -21.54
CA ASP A 346 1.19 21.47 -22.60
C ASP A 346 0.12 20.62 -23.33
N PRO A 347 -0.91 21.25 -23.89
CA PRO A 347 -1.85 20.60 -24.79
C PRO A 347 -1.15 20.14 -26.09
N LEU A 348 -1.71 19.14 -26.75
CA LEU A 348 -1.18 18.58 -27.99
C LEU A 348 -2.31 18.32 -28.99
N GLU A 349 -2.08 18.69 -30.27
CA GLU A 349 -3.04 18.46 -31.38
C GLU A 349 -4.45 19.01 -31.10
N GLY A 350 -4.57 20.11 -30.32
CA GLY A 350 -5.85 20.69 -29.91
C GLY A 350 -6.52 19.97 -28.74
N GLU A 351 -5.96 18.88 -28.26
CA GLU A 351 -6.49 18.15 -27.08
C GLU A 351 -5.86 18.70 -25.79
N PRO A 352 -6.68 18.99 -24.78
CA PRO A 352 -6.18 19.48 -23.50
C PRO A 352 -5.43 18.39 -22.72
N VAL A 353 -4.58 18.83 -21.77
CA VAL A 353 -3.87 17.94 -20.85
C VAL A 353 -4.85 17.00 -20.12
N GLY A 354 -4.48 15.76 -20.00
CA GLY A 354 -5.28 14.69 -19.39
C GLY A 354 -6.20 13.95 -20.37
N THR A 355 -6.32 14.42 -21.64
CA THR A 355 -7.03 13.66 -22.67
C THR A 355 -6.25 12.41 -23.03
N VAL A 356 -6.86 11.25 -22.86
CA VAL A 356 -6.27 9.94 -23.11
C VAL A 356 -7.25 9.05 -23.83
N TYR A 357 -6.75 8.35 -24.83
CA TYR A 357 -7.48 7.26 -25.50
C TYR A 357 -6.79 5.93 -25.16
N VAL A 358 -7.60 5.00 -24.71
CA VAL A 358 -7.18 3.62 -24.43
C VAL A 358 -7.95 2.71 -25.34
N ALA A 359 -7.28 1.80 -26.01
CA ALA A 359 -7.92 0.84 -26.91
C ALA A 359 -7.62 -0.61 -26.52
N LEU A 360 -8.59 -1.46 -26.80
CA LEU A 360 -8.53 -2.91 -26.67
C LEU A 360 -8.87 -3.54 -28.01
N ALA A 361 -7.93 -4.26 -28.59
CA ALA A 361 -8.17 -5.16 -29.72
C ALA A 361 -8.31 -6.60 -29.23
N GLY A 362 -9.31 -7.31 -29.71
CA GLY A 362 -9.57 -8.69 -29.30
C GLY A 362 -10.37 -9.49 -30.34
N PRO A 363 -10.74 -10.74 -30.06
CA PRO A 363 -11.47 -11.60 -30.99
C PRO A 363 -12.82 -11.06 -31.43
N LYS A 364 -13.45 -10.17 -30.63
CA LYS A 364 -14.76 -9.57 -30.90
C LYS A 364 -14.68 -8.22 -31.62
N GLY A 365 -13.48 -7.78 -31.96
CA GLY A 365 -13.23 -6.47 -32.57
C GLY A 365 -12.37 -5.55 -31.71
N THR A 366 -12.32 -4.28 -32.11
CA THR A 366 -11.50 -3.27 -31.47
C THR A 366 -12.34 -2.12 -30.98
N GLU A 367 -12.23 -1.78 -29.70
CA GLU A 367 -12.87 -0.61 -29.08
C GLU A 367 -11.83 0.37 -28.55
N ALA A 368 -12.22 1.63 -28.45
CA ALA A 368 -11.45 2.66 -27.77
C ALA A 368 -12.35 3.49 -26.85
N ARG A 369 -11.80 3.87 -25.69
CA ARG A 369 -12.47 4.75 -24.73
C ARG A 369 -11.65 6.01 -24.54
N ARG A 370 -12.34 7.15 -24.51
CA ARG A 370 -11.77 8.45 -24.21
C ARG A 370 -11.91 8.74 -22.72
N TYR A 371 -10.82 9.20 -22.13
CA TYR A 371 -10.77 9.65 -20.73
C TYR A 371 -10.24 11.08 -20.67
N ARG A 372 -10.57 11.77 -19.58
CA ARG A 372 -9.95 13.03 -19.21
C ARG A 372 -9.52 12.95 -17.74
N PHE A 373 -8.25 12.64 -17.53
CA PHE A 373 -7.71 12.46 -16.21
C PHE A 373 -7.20 13.78 -15.62
N PRO A 374 -7.55 14.09 -14.36
CA PRO A 374 -6.97 15.19 -13.61
C PRO A 374 -5.59 14.79 -13.07
N GLY A 375 -4.80 15.82 -12.70
CA GLY A 375 -3.50 15.65 -12.05
C GLY A 375 -2.35 16.06 -12.94
N ASP A 376 -1.14 15.84 -12.43
CA ASP A 376 0.11 16.07 -13.14
C ASP A 376 0.41 14.97 -14.18
N ARG A 377 1.53 15.12 -14.86
CA ARG A 377 1.98 14.19 -15.90
C ARG A 377 2.08 12.74 -15.40
N GLU A 378 2.57 12.52 -14.18
CA GLU A 378 2.73 11.19 -13.61
C GLU A 378 1.37 10.56 -13.29
N ALA A 379 0.47 11.32 -12.69
CA ALA A 379 -0.89 10.87 -12.38
C ALA A 379 -1.67 10.51 -13.66
N VAL A 380 -1.57 11.31 -14.72
CA VAL A 380 -2.21 11.01 -16.01
C VAL A 380 -1.66 9.71 -16.60
N ARG A 381 -0.35 9.50 -16.60
CA ARG A 381 0.28 8.27 -17.10
C ARG A 381 -0.16 7.04 -16.31
N LEU A 382 -0.14 7.09 -14.98
CA LEU A 382 -0.56 5.97 -14.11
C LEU A 382 -2.06 5.65 -14.27
N ARG A 383 -2.92 6.68 -14.32
CA ARG A 383 -4.36 6.49 -14.58
C ARG A 383 -4.61 5.85 -15.93
N SER A 384 -3.82 6.18 -16.95
CA SER A 384 -3.90 5.57 -18.28
C SER A 384 -3.58 4.08 -18.26
N VAL A 385 -2.57 3.67 -17.47
CA VAL A 385 -2.25 2.26 -17.25
C VAL A 385 -3.42 1.52 -16.62
N TYR A 386 -3.99 2.08 -15.55
CA TYR A 386 -5.12 1.44 -14.86
C TYR A 386 -6.39 1.41 -15.72
N ALA A 387 -6.62 2.45 -16.52
CA ALA A 387 -7.72 2.45 -17.50
C ALA A 387 -7.57 1.35 -18.54
N ALA A 388 -6.35 1.12 -19.03
CA ALA A 388 -6.08 0.06 -19.99
C ALA A 388 -6.34 -1.34 -19.40
N LEU A 389 -5.85 -1.59 -18.19
CA LEU A 389 -6.08 -2.87 -17.51
C LEU A 389 -7.56 -3.08 -17.16
N ALA A 390 -8.24 -2.02 -16.71
CA ALA A 390 -9.67 -2.08 -16.40
C ALA A 390 -10.54 -2.31 -17.65
N LEU A 391 -10.19 -1.70 -18.79
CA LEU A 391 -10.88 -1.93 -20.07
C LEU A 391 -10.82 -3.41 -20.50
N LEU A 392 -9.70 -4.08 -20.23
CA LEU A 392 -9.58 -5.52 -20.50
C LEU A 392 -10.48 -6.34 -19.56
N LEU A 393 -10.82 -5.87 -18.37
CA LEU A 393 -11.60 -6.62 -17.37
C LEU A 393 -13.12 -6.44 -17.51
N THR A 394 -13.56 -5.34 -18.14
CA THR A 394 -14.97 -5.03 -18.40
C THR A 394 -15.39 -5.53 -19.77
#